data_04b3d08b3747bb80b5828b95daad61ba
#
_entry.id   04b3d08b3747bb80b5828b95daad61ba
#
_cell.length_a   1.000
_cell.length_b   1.000
_cell.length_c   1.000
_cell.angle_alpha   90.00
_cell.angle_beta   90.00
_cell.angle_gamma   90.00
#
_symmetry.space_group_name_H-M   'P 1'
#
loop_
_entity.id
_entity.type
_entity.pdbx_description
1 polymer ?
#
loop_
_entity_poly.entity_id
_entity_poly.type
_entity_poly.pdbx_seq_one_letter_code
_entity_poly.pdbx_strand_id
1 'polypeptide(L)'
;MADLVYNILEALLFGSVDGVSINARAVSGGRAGSKTAGAVNPLLANNPYLTSVKLAGGGSGGTLPMGEYELATHEHKPNWIRLKPIGGQSMHGRDGFAIHGRGKRGSDGCIVPADFHNVQLLYRLTKAREDSGGAAPT
;
A
#
# COMPACT_ATOMS: atom_id res chain seq x y z
N MET A 1 2.12 4.59 18.46
CA MET A 1 2.63 3.32 17.89
C MET A 1 1.70 2.85 16.79
N ALA A 2 2.25 2.42 15.67
CA ALA A 2 1.45 1.95 14.54
C ALA A 2 0.81 0.60 14.84
N ASP A 3 -0.41 0.39 14.32
CA ASP A 3 -1.09 -0.91 14.40
C ASP A 3 -0.45 -1.92 13.43
N LEU A 4 -0.05 -1.43 12.26
CA LEU A 4 0.54 -2.24 11.20
C LEU A 4 1.91 -1.70 10.81
N VAL A 5 2.76 -2.59 10.32
CA VAL A 5 4.05 -2.24 9.74
C VAL A 5 4.17 -2.89 8.38
N TYR A 6 4.58 -2.13 7.38
CA TYR A 6 5.00 -2.68 6.10
C TYR A 6 6.51 -2.63 5.97
N ASN A 7 7.13 -3.80 5.97
CA ASN A 7 8.58 -3.91 5.75
C ASN A 7 8.84 -4.02 4.25
N ILE A 8 9.41 -2.97 3.67
CA ILE A 8 9.62 -2.88 2.22
C ILE A 8 10.56 -3.98 1.74
N LEU A 9 11.67 -4.20 2.43
CA LEU A 9 12.70 -5.16 2.02
C LEU A 9 12.21 -6.60 2.10
N GLU A 10 11.42 -6.92 3.12
CA GLU A 10 10.89 -8.26 3.31
C GLU A 10 9.57 -8.49 2.56
N ALA A 11 8.99 -7.46 1.97
CA ALA A 11 7.70 -7.51 1.30
C ALA A 11 6.61 -8.08 2.22
N LEU A 12 6.55 -7.59 3.45
CA LEU A 12 5.68 -8.12 4.48
C LEU A 12 4.88 -7.01 5.18
N LEU A 13 3.56 -7.14 5.17
CA LEU A 13 2.64 -6.31 5.93
C LEU A 13 2.15 -7.11 7.13
N PHE A 14 2.40 -6.60 8.34
CA PHE A 14 2.07 -7.32 9.56
C PHE A 14 1.67 -6.39 10.72
N GLY A 15 1.00 -6.96 11.68
CA GLY A 15 0.52 -6.27 12.88
C GLY A 15 -0.85 -6.76 13.30
N SER A 16 -1.61 -5.91 13.98
CA SER A 16 -2.98 -6.25 14.35
C SER A 16 -3.86 -4.99 14.42
N VAL A 17 -5.12 -5.16 14.06
CA VAL A 17 -6.15 -4.14 14.20
C VAL A 17 -7.30 -4.75 14.98
N ASP A 18 -7.67 -4.11 16.08
CA ASP A 18 -8.77 -4.58 16.98
C ASP A 18 -8.62 -6.06 17.38
N GLY A 19 -7.39 -6.48 17.67
CA GLY A 19 -7.09 -7.84 18.09
C GLY A 19 -7.04 -8.86 16.95
N VAL A 20 -7.25 -8.45 15.71
CA VAL A 20 -7.17 -9.32 14.53
C VAL A 20 -5.79 -9.21 13.91
N SER A 21 -5.05 -10.32 13.86
CA SER A 21 -3.71 -10.35 13.30
C SER A 21 -3.72 -10.26 11.78
N ILE A 22 -2.81 -9.45 11.25
CA ILE A 22 -2.53 -9.35 9.82
C ILE A 22 -1.09 -9.81 9.62
N ASN A 23 -0.88 -10.71 8.67
CA ASN A 23 0.44 -11.16 8.27
C ASN A 23 0.36 -11.55 6.80
N ALA A 24 0.78 -10.65 5.94
CA ALA A 24 0.54 -10.78 4.50
C ALA A 24 1.78 -10.45 3.69
N ARG A 25 2.16 -11.32 2.78
CA ARG A 25 3.11 -10.94 1.73
C ARG A 25 2.47 -9.90 0.84
N ALA A 26 3.19 -8.83 0.57
CA ALA A 26 2.67 -7.72 -0.21
C ALA A 26 3.80 -7.04 -0.99
N VAL A 27 3.48 -6.56 -2.18
CA VAL A 27 4.43 -5.85 -3.05
C VAL A 27 4.04 -4.39 -3.12
N SER A 28 5.02 -3.50 -3.05
CA SER A 28 4.81 -2.07 -3.27
C SER A 28 5.67 -1.60 -4.43
N GLY A 29 5.08 -0.87 -5.36
CA GLY A 29 5.76 -0.43 -6.56
C GLY A 29 5.91 -1.54 -7.59
N GLY A 30 6.88 -1.39 -8.48
CA GLY A 30 7.22 -2.41 -9.46
C GLY A 30 6.42 -2.36 -10.75
N ARG A 31 5.61 -1.34 -10.97
CA ARG A 31 4.93 -1.19 -12.25
C ARG A 31 5.95 -1.03 -13.38
N ALA A 32 5.85 -1.88 -14.39
CA ALA A 32 6.84 -1.96 -15.46
C ALA A 32 6.60 -1.00 -16.62
N GLY A 33 5.65 -0.08 -16.49
CA GLY A 33 5.27 0.82 -17.56
C GLY A 33 4.16 0.26 -18.45
N SER A 34 3.59 1.11 -19.30
CA SER A 34 2.36 0.80 -20.03
C SER A 34 2.52 -0.29 -21.10
N LYS A 35 3.72 -0.56 -21.55
CA LYS A 35 3.96 -1.48 -22.66
C LYS A 35 4.40 -2.88 -22.23
N THR A 36 4.70 -3.08 -20.97
CA THR A 36 5.15 -4.38 -20.45
C THR A 36 4.02 -5.04 -19.69
N ALA A 37 3.27 -5.86 -20.39
CA ALA A 37 2.11 -6.51 -19.78
C ALA A 37 2.55 -7.65 -18.84
N GLY A 38 1.97 -7.67 -17.66
CA GLY A 38 1.97 -8.85 -16.80
C GLY A 38 3.20 -9.07 -15.91
N ALA A 39 4.23 -8.23 -15.98
CA ALA A 39 5.44 -8.42 -15.20
C ALA A 39 5.63 -7.32 -14.15
N VAL A 40 6.01 -7.71 -12.95
CA VAL A 40 6.52 -6.80 -11.94
C VAL A 40 7.98 -6.49 -12.27
N ASN A 41 8.36 -5.21 -12.27
CA ASN A 41 9.77 -4.84 -12.44
C ASN A 41 10.52 -5.06 -11.12
N PRO A 42 11.41 -6.04 -11.04
CA PRO A 42 12.09 -6.37 -9.79
C PRO A 42 13.06 -5.28 -9.31
N LEU A 43 13.47 -4.38 -10.18
CA LEU A 43 14.33 -3.25 -9.78
C LEU A 43 13.56 -2.18 -9.03
N LEU A 44 12.25 -2.04 -9.29
CA LEU A 44 11.41 -1.03 -8.67
C LEU A 44 10.58 -1.59 -7.52
N ALA A 45 10.18 -2.86 -7.61
CA ALA A 45 9.36 -3.49 -6.60
C ALA A 45 10.14 -3.58 -5.28
N ASN A 46 9.53 -3.08 -4.21
CA ASN A 46 10.09 -3.14 -2.86
C ASN A 46 11.52 -2.61 -2.75
N ASN A 47 11.85 -1.60 -3.52
CA ASN A 47 13.17 -0.97 -3.48
C ASN A 47 13.08 0.41 -2.81
N PRO A 48 13.51 0.55 -1.57
CA PRO A 48 13.39 1.81 -0.83
C PRO A 48 14.26 2.94 -1.38
N TYR A 49 15.22 2.62 -2.24
CA TYR A 49 16.11 3.62 -2.85
C TYR A 49 15.53 4.25 -4.12
N LEU A 50 14.46 3.70 -4.66
CA LEU A 50 13.87 4.15 -5.93
C LEU A 50 12.44 4.67 -5.75
N THR A 51 12.19 5.39 -4.67
CA THR A 51 10.86 5.89 -4.33
C THR A 51 10.41 7.07 -5.20
N SER A 52 11.33 7.72 -5.89
CA SER A 52 11.04 8.90 -6.72
C SER A 52 11.22 8.68 -8.22
N VAL A 53 11.40 7.44 -8.64
CA VAL A 53 11.63 7.10 -10.05
C VAL A 53 10.39 7.39 -10.89
N LYS A 54 10.58 8.09 -12.02
CA LYS A 54 9.54 8.33 -13.02
C LYS A 54 9.67 7.33 -14.16
N LEU A 55 8.54 6.79 -14.59
CA LEU A 55 8.47 5.86 -15.70
C LEU A 55 8.33 6.60 -17.03
N ALA A 56 8.81 5.98 -18.10
CA ALA A 56 8.79 6.56 -19.45
C ALA A 56 7.38 6.83 -19.98
N GLY A 57 6.36 6.25 -19.52
CA GLY A 57 4.98 6.50 -19.94
C GLY A 57 4.19 7.36 -18.96
N GLY A 58 4.87 8.00 -18.02
CA GLY A 58 4.25 8.72 -16.90
C GLY A 58 4.04 7.81 -15.69
N GLY A 59 3.76 8.40 -14.54
CA GLY A 59 3.63 7.69 -13.27
C GLY A 59 4.98 7.28 -12.69
N SER A 60 4.95 6.66 -11.54
CA SER A 60 6.13 6.19 -10.83
C SER A 60 5.97 4.72 -10.47
N GLY A 61 6.95 3.90 -10.84
CA GLY A 61 6.99 2.49 -10.43
C GLY A 61 7.64 2.24 -9.08
N GLY A 62 8.07 3.28 -8.38
CA GLY A 62 8.73 3.16 -7.10
C GLY A 62 7.80 2.71 -5.97
N THR A 63 8.38 2.29 -4.86
CA THR A 63 7.61 1.85 -3.70
C THR A 63 6.94 3.03 -3.00
N LEU A 64 6.04 2.72 -2.05
CA LEU A 64 5.51 3.68 -1.10
C LEU A 64 6.68 4.34 -0.34
N PRO A 65 6.74 5.68 -0.25
CA PRO A 65 7.75 6.34 0.57
C PRO A 65 7.65 5.90 2.04
N MET A 66 8.80 5.74 2.67
CA MET A 66 8.84 5.40 4.10
C MET A 66 8.25 6.52 4.95
N GLY A 67 7.51 6.15 5.98
CA GLY A 67 6.89 7.09 6.90
C GLY A 67 5.67 6.49 7.57
N GLU A 68 4.84 7.35 8.13
CA GLU A 68 3.64 6.95 8.84
C GLU A 68 2.39 7.33 8.04
N TYR A 69 1.38 6.45 8.10
CA TYR A 69 0.15 6.61 7.34
C TYR A 69 -1.06 6.26 8.20
N GLU A 70 -2.17 6.96 7.99
CA GLU A 70 -3.48 6.56 8.47
C GLU A 70 -4.22 5.77 7.39
N LEU A 71 -5.00 4.78 7.81
CA LEU A 71 -5.82 3.98 6.92
C LEU A 71 -7.25 4.51 6.90
N ALA A 72 -7.82 4.64 5.70
CA ALA A 72 -9.22 5.01 5.50
C ALA A 72 -9.80 4.23 4.32
N THR A 73 -11.07 3.84 4.42
CA THR A 73 -11.72 3.18 3.27
C THR A 73 -11.91 4.17 2.13
N HIS A 74 -11.72 3.69 0.90
CA HIS A 74 -11.92 4.53 -0.29
C HIS A 74 -13.41 4.86 -0.46
N GLU A 75 -13.71 6.08 -0.89
CA GLU A 75 -15.08 6.59 -0.99
C GLU A 75 -15.92 5.84 -2.04
N HIS A 76 -15.28 5.35 -3.10
CA HIS A 76 -15.97 4.78 -4.25
C HIS A 76 -15.52 3.36 -4.61
N LYS A 77 -14.33 2.93 -4.17
CA LYS A 77 -13.77 1.63 -4.53
C LYS A 77 -13.83 0.67 -3.36
N PRO A 78 -14.67 -0.38 -3.41
CA PRO A 78 -14.68 -1.39 -2.36
C PRO A 78 -13.34 -2.14 -2.31
N ASN A 79 -12.92 -2.53 -1.11
CA ASN A 79 -11.65 -3.22 -0.88
C ASN A 79 -10.42 -2.41 -1.30
N TRP A 80 -10.53 -1.09 -1.28
CA TRP A 80 -9.41 -0.16 -1.37
C TRP A 80 -9.28 0.60 -0.06
N ILE A 81 -8.10 0.58 0.53
CA ILE A 81 -7.82 1.28 1.78
C ILE A 81 -6.80 2.38 1.49
N ARG A 82 -7.21 3.63 1.62
CA ARG A 82 -6.32 4.77 1.43
C ARG A 82 -5.24 4.81 2.48
N LEU A 83 -4.05 5.20 2.06
CA LEU A 83 -2.90 5.48 2.93
C LEU A 83 -2.67 6.98 2.93
N LYS A 84 -3.00 7.64 4.03
CA LYS A 84 -2.86 9.09 4.19
C LYS A 84 -1.60 9.39 4.99
N PRO A 85 -0.60 10.10 4.43
CA PRO A 85 0.64 10.38 5.16
C PRO A 85 0.39 11.31 6.35
N ILE A 86 0.96 10.98 7.51
CA ILE A 86 0.78 11.74 8.75
C ILE A 86 2.08 12.10 9.46
N GLY A 87 3.20 11.49 9.09
CA GLY A 87 4.46 11.64 9.82
C GLY A 87 5.37 12.77 9.34
N GLY A 88 4.93 13.61 8.42
CA GLY A 88 5.77 14.69 7.87
C GLY A 88 6.86 14.20 6.93
N GLN A 89 6.84 12.93 6.53
CA GLN A 89 7.79 12.35 5.59
C GLN A 89 7.68 12.99 4.21
N SER A 90 8.80 12.97 3.46
CA SER A 90 8.77 13.39 2.06
C SER A 90 8.01 12.37 1.22
N MET A 91 7.02 12.84 0.48
CA MET A 91 6.24 12.03 -0.47
C MET A 91 6.76 12.14 -1.89
N HIS A 92 7.84 12.89 -2.11
CA HIS A 92 8.43 13.11 -3.44
C HIS A 92 7.42 13.62 -4.48
N GLY A 93 6.46 14.44 -4.05
CA GLY A 93 5.39 14.94 -4.92
C GLY A 93 4.39 13.87 -5.36
N ARG A 94 4.39 12.71 -4.72
CA ARG A 94 3.52 11.58 -5.05
C ARG A 94 2.35 11.51 -4.08
N ASP A 95 1.20 11.02 -4.56
CA ASP A 95 -0.01 10.87 -3.76
C ASP A 95 -0.86 9.69 -4.26
N GLY A 96 -2.04 9.51 -3.68
CA GLY A 96 -2.98 8.50 -4.12
C GLY A 96 -2.62 7.07 -3.74
N PHE A 97 -1.85 6.89 -2.68
CA PHE A 97 -1.45 5.56 -2.23
C PHE A 97 -2.59 4.84 -1.52
N ALA A 98 -2.64 3.52 -1.72
CA ALA A 98 -3.64 2.67 -1.10
C ALA A 98 -3.12 1.24 -0.92
N ILE A 99 -3.81 0.47 -0.09
CA ILE A 99 -3.70 -0.99 -0.05
C ILE A 99 -4.86 -1.52 -0.88
N HIS A 100 -4.57 -2.34 -1.89
CA HIS A 100 -5.58 -2.94 -2.75
C HIS A 100 -5.09 -4.28 -3.30
N GLY A 101 -5.98 -5.03 -3.93
CA GLY A 101 -5.64 -6.34 -4.48
C GLY A 101 -5.53 -6.35 -6.01
N ARG A 102 -5.21 -7.54 -6.53
CA ARG A 102 -5.20 -7.85 -7.99
C ARG A 102 -4.19 -7.07 -8.81
N GLY A 103 -3.08 -6.67 -8.19
CA GLY A 103 -2.01 -5.92 -8.86
C GLY A 103 -0.97 -6.83 -9.51
N LYS A 104 -1.34 -7.58 -10.53
CA LYS A 104 -0.41 -8.52 -11.21
C LYS A 104 0.77 -7.82 -11.89
N ARG A 105 0.68 -6.53 -12.12
CA ARG A 105 1.70 -5.73 -12.82
C ARG A 105 2.53 -4.86 -11.88
N GLY A 106 2.45 -5.10 -10.57
CA GLY A 106 2.96 -4.17 -9.60
C GLY A 106 2.04 -2.95 -9.47
N SER A 107 2.53 -1.90 -8.87
CA SER A 107 1.75 -0.69 -8.63
C SER A 107 2.63 0.56 -8.74
N ASP A 108 2.01 1.73 -8.69
CA ASP A 108 2.71 3.01 -8.61
C ASP A 108 3.06 3.38 -7.16
N GLY A 109 3.26 2.39 -6.30
CA GLY A 109 3.63 2.56 -4.90
C GLY A 109 2.57 2.08 -3.92
N CYS A 110 1.40 1.66 -4.38
CA CYS A 110 0.40 1.03 -3.53
C CYS A 110 0.92 -0.29 -2.96
N ILE A 111 0.43 -0.67 -1.79
CA ILE A 111 0.73 -1.96 -1.19
C ILE A 111 -0.30 -2.97 -1.71
N VAL A 112 0.19 -4.03 -2.35
CA VAL A 112 -0.66 -5.05 -2.97
C VAL A 112 -0.38 -6.41 -2.32
N PRO A 113 -1.22 -6.83 -1.34
CA PRO A 113 -1.11 -8.17 -0.77
C PRO A 113 -1.33 -9.25 -1.83
N ALA A 114 -0.56 -10.32 -1.72
CA ALA A 114 -0.64 -11.44 -2.66
C ALA A 114 -1.98 -12.19 -2.53
N ASP A 115 -2.52 -12.29 -1.32
CA ASP A 115 -3.81 -12.90 -1.05
C ASP A 115 -4.87 -11.82 -0.85
N PHE A 116 -5.84 -11.78 -1.74
CA PHE A 116 -6.92 -10.81 -1.71
C PHE A 116 -7.77 -10.89 -0.42
N HIS A 117 -7.80 -12.04 0.22
CA HIS A 117 -8.50 -12.21 1.50
C HIS A 117 -7.98 -11.23 2.55
N ASN A 118 -6.67 -10.97 2.56
CA ASN A 118 -6.07 -10.00 3.49
C ASN A 118 -6.56 -8.56 3.21
N VAL A 119 -6.76 -8.22 1.94
CA VAL A 119 -7.31 -6.91 1.57
C VAL A 119 -8.74 -6.78 2.07
N GLN A 120 -9.56 -7.78 1.84
CA GLN A 120 -10.95 -7.80 2.29
C GLN A 120 -11.05 -7.71 3.82
N LEU A 121 -10.20 -8.44 4.53
CA LEU A 121 -10.15 -8.42 5.98
C LEU A 121 -9.78 -7.02 6.49
N LEU A 122 -8.70 -6.45 5.96
CA LEU A 122 -8.23 -5.13 6.38
C LEU A 122 -9.25 -4.03 6.05
N TYR A 123 -9.93 -4.13 4.91
CA TYR A 123 -11.00 -3.21 4.54
C TYR A 123 -12.14 -3.26 5.57
N ARG A 124 -12.58 -4.46 5.94
CA ARG A 124 -13.65 -4.61 6.95
C ARG A 124 -13.25 -4.05 8.30
N LEU A 125 -12.01 -4.29 8.73
CA LEU A 125 -11.51 -3.77 10.01
C LEU A 125 -11.44 -2.24 10.01
N THR A 126 -10.96 -1.66 8.92
CA THR A 126 -10.89 -0.20 8.77
C THR A 126 -12.29 0.42 8.75
N LYS A 127 -13.21 -0.19 8.01
CA LYS A 127 -14.60 0.27 7.94
C LYS A 127 -15.29 0.20 9.30
N ALA A 128 -15.10 -0.88 10.03
CA ALA A 128 -15.68 -1.05 11.36
C ALA A 128 -15.17 0.04 12.33
N ARG A 129 -13.90 0.39 12.23
CA ARG A 129 -13.30 1.45 13.03
C ARG A 129 -13.91 2.82 12.67
N GLU A 130 -14.12 3.10 11.40
CA GLU A 130 -14.79 4.32 10.93
C GLU A 130 -16.23 4.39 11.45
N ASP A 131 -16.97 3.29 11.33
CA ASP A 131 -18.37 3.22 11.74
C ASP A 131 -18.53 3.38 13.25
N SER A 132 -17.56 2.96 14.03
CA SER A 132 -17.57 3.13 15.49
C SER A 132 -17.13 4.51 15.96
N GLY A 133 -16.63 5.35 15.06
CA GLY A 133 -16.10 6.67 15.41
C GLY A 133 -14.74 6.63 16.10
N GLY A 134 -14.04 5.50 16.06
CA GLY A 134 -12.71 5.35 16.65
C GLY A 134 -11.62 6.02 15.82
N ALA A 135 -10.42 6.14 16.40
CA ALA A 135 -9.26 6.66 15.69
C ALA A 135 -8.89 5.75 14.52
N ALA A 136 -8.45 6.34 13.40
CA ALA A 136 -8.05 5.56 12.23
C ALA A 136 -6.89 4.61 12.55
N PRO A 137 -6.87 3.39 12.01
CA PRO A 137 -5.70 2.53 12.10
C PRO A 137 -4.49 3.19 11.41
N THR A 138 -3.30 2.87 11.90
CA THR A 138 -2.05 3.43 11.37
C THR A 138 -1.04 2.35 11.01
#